data_d846f0564383ae28bf922ef10c981d42
#
_entry.id   d846f0564383ae28bf922ef10c981d42
#
_cell.length_a   1.000
_cell.length_b   1.000
_cell.length_c   1.000
_cell.angle_alpha   90.00
_cell.angle_beta   90.00
_cell.angle_gamma   90.00
#
_symmetry.space_group_name_H-M   'P 1'
#
loop_
_entity.id
_entity.type
_entity.pdbx_description
1 polymer ?
#
loop_
_entity_poly.entity_id
_entity_poly.type
_entity_poly.pdbx_seq_one_letter_code
_entity_poly.pdbx_strand_id
1 'polypeptide(L)'
;MLFEIRTYTVKPNSVPEVEKRFAEAIETRVKYSPLVGFWHVEIGPLNQVVHMWRYNDLQERADARAAAIADPSGKWPPKITDLLVDMNSDILVPGETNDPLDGPREWGNLYELRMYTYPSGTNRKVLQHFSESVERRAAMYPAGG
;
A
#
# COMPACT_ATOMS: atom_id res chain seq x y z
N MET A 1 13.53 -2.97 -6.58
CA MET A 1 12.11 -2.56 -6.46
C MET A 1 11.64 -2.84 -5.06
N LEU A 2 10.85 -1.96 -4.47
CA LEU A 2 10.22 -2.11 -3.16
C LEU A 2 8.82 -1.47 -3.15
N PHE A 3 8.02 -1.82 -2.17
CA PHE A 3 6.74 -1.18 -1.92
C PHE A 3 6.71 -0.57 -0.52
N GLU A 4 6.01 0.54 -0.37
CA GLU A 4 5.66 1.12 0.92
C GLU A 4 4.16 0.95 1.12
N ILE A 5 3.76 0.16 2.11
CA ILE A 5 2.39 0.10 2.57
C ILE A 5 2.23 1.03 3.77
N ARG A 6 1.22 1.86 3.73
CA ARG A 6 0.91 2.80 4.82
C ARG A 6 -0.50 2.53 5.31
N THR A 7 -0.61 2.33 6.61
CA THR A 7 -1.88 2.13 7.30
C THR A 7 -2.13 3.30 8.24
N TYR A 8 -3.22 4.01 8.03
CA TYR A 8 -3.64 5.12 8.87
C TYR A 8 -4.89 4.73 9.63
N THR A 9 -4.82 4.78 10.95
CA THR A 9 -5.99 4.67 11.82
C THR A 9 -6.58 6.06 11.99
N VAL A 10 -7.86 6.18 11.74
CA VAL A 10 -8.59 7.46 11.77
C VAL A 10 -9.70 7.42 12.81
N LYS A 11 -10.21 8.59 13.18
CA LYS A 11 -11.34 8.69 14.10
C LYS A 11 -12.57 7.92 13.58
N PRO A 12 -13.41 7.38 14.43
CA PRO A 12 -14.66 6.74 14.02
C PRO A 12 -15.48 7.64 13.07
N ASN A 13 -16.06 7.03 12.04
CA ASN A 13 -16.84 7.71 11.01
C ASN A 13 -16.08 8.72 10.12
N SER A 14 -14.73 8.74 10.19
CA SER A 14 -13.92 9.68 9.40
C SER A 14 -13.40 9.11 8.07
N VAL A 15 -13.54 7.81 7.82
CA VAL A 15 -13.04 7.16 6.60
C VAL A 15 -13.53 7.88 5.33
N PRO A 16 -14.82 8.17 5.13
CA PRO A 16 -15.29 8.83 3.91
C PRO A 16 -14.69 10.24 3.70
N GLU A 17 -14.49 10.99 4.77
CA GLU A 17 -13.87 12.31 4.68
C GLU A 17 -12.36 12.21 4.36
N VAL A 18 -11.68 11.21 4.92
CA VAL A 18 -10.27 10.95 4.59
C VAL A 18 -10.13 10.54 3.13
N GLU A 19 -10.96 9.64 2.62
CA GLU A 19 -10.98 9.24 1.20
C GLU A 19 -11.18 10.43 0.28
N LYS A 20 -12.14 11.30 0.60
CA LYS A 20 -12.40 12.52 -0.16
C LYS A 20 -11.16 13.43 -0.19
N ARG A 21 -10.54 13.72 0.95
CA ARG A 21 -9.34 14.58 1.02
C ARG A 21 -8.14 13.94 0.32
N PHE A 22 -8.02 12.62 0.35
CA PHE A 22 -7.02 11.90 -0.44
C PHE A 22 -7.30 12.04 -1.94
N ALA A 23 -8.53 11.85 -2.39
CA ALA A 23 -8.90 11.99 -3.79
C ALA A 23 -8.56 13.39 -4.34
N GLU A 24 -8.74 14.45 -3.55
CA GLU A 24 -8.41 15.82 -3.92
C GLU A 24 -6.88 16.06 -4.04
N ALA A 25 -6.05 15.27 -3.35
CA ALA A 25 -4.60 15.43 -3.28
C ALA A 25 -3.82 14.42 -4.13
N ILE A 26 -4.42 13.28 -4.47
CA ILE A 26 -3.74 12.11 -5.02
C ILE A 26 -3.09 12.40 -6.39
N GLU A 27 -3.73 13.19 -7.24
CA GLU A 27 -3.22 13.58 -8.56
C GLU A 27 -1.84 14.25 -8.47
N THR A 28 -1.59 15.00 -7.42
CA THR A 28 -0.28 15.59 -7.15
C THR A 28 0.73 14.51 -6.79
N ARG A 29 0.35 13.59 -5.95
CA ARG A 29 1.28 12.57 -5.44
C ARG A 29 1.71 11.54 -6.49
N VAL A 30 0.80 11.11 -7.36
CA VAL A 30 1.08 10.10 -8.40
C VAL A 30 2.04 10.58 -9.49
N LYS A 31 2.31 11.88 -9.59
CA LYS A 31 3.35 12.42 -10.47
C LYS A 31 4.75 11.98 -10.06
N TYR A 32 4.95 11.66 -8.79
CA TYR A 32 6.26 11.39 -8.18
C TYR A 32 6.50 9.92 -7.86
N SER A 33 5.46 9.11 -7.71
CA SER A 33 5.58 7.66 -7.61
C SER A 33 4.26 6.97 -7.93
N PRO A 34 4.30 5.76 -8.51
CA PRO A 34 3.11 5.00 -8.81
C PRO A 34 2.35 4.61 -7.54
N LEU A 35 1.04 4.86 -7.53
CA LEU A 35 0.12 4.30 -6.57
C LEU A 35 -0.23 2.87 -7.01
N VAL A 36 -0.02 1.89 -6.14
CA VAL A 36 -0.43 0.49 -6.38
C VAL A 36 -1.91 0.31 -6.05
N GLY A 37 -2.36 0.91 -4.95
CA GLY A 37 -3.76 0.89 -4.58
C GLY A 37 -4.05 1.73 -3.33
N PHE A 38 -5.34 1.98 -3.13
CA PHE A 38 -5.89 2.68 -1.97
C PHE A 38 -7.17 1.96 -1.53
N TRP A 39 -7.26 1.62 -0.27
CA TRP A 39 -8.35 0.84 0.31
C TRP A 39 -8.73 1.38 1.69
N HIS A 40 -9.92 1.05 2.16
CA HIS A 40 -10.25 1.08 3.57
C HIS A 40 -10.48 -0.33 4.11
N VAL A 41 -10.39 -0.48 5.42
CA VAL A 41 -10.58 -1.77 6.08
C VAL A 41 -12.04 -1.98 6.42
N GLU A 42 -12.65 -2.98 5.76
CA GLU A 42 -14.02 -3.41 6.02
C GLU A 42 -14.10 -4.56 7.03
N ILE A 43 -13.10 -5.46 7.01
CA ILE A 43 -13.01 -6.62 7.89
C ILE A 43 -11.62 -6.65 8.53
N GLY A 44 -11.56 -6.61 9.86
CA GLY A 44 -10.32 -6.55 10.63
C GLY A 44 -10.28 -5.32 11.54
N PRO A 45 -9.12 -4.67 11.74
CA PRO A 45 -9.03 -3.41 12.47
C PRO A 45 -9.75 -2.30 11.71
N LEU A 46 -10.93 -1.90 12.20
CA LEU A 46 -11.77 -0.90 11.54
C LEU A 46 -11.21 0.53 11.65
N ASN A 47 -11.84 1.46 10.93
CA ASN A 47 -11.44 2.87 10.85
C ASN A 47 -10.01 3.05 10.33
N GLN A 48 -9.62 2.24 9.37
CA GLN A 48 -8.31 2.35 8.73
C GLN A 48 -8.44 2.59 7.23
N VAL A 49 -7.52 3.41 6.71
CA VAL A 49 -7.23 3.51 5.28
C VAL A 49 -5.83 2.97 5.03
N VAL A 50 -5.69 2.23 3.94
CA VAL A 50 -4.44 1.59 3.54
C VAL A 50 -4.10 2.04 2.14
N HIS A 51 -2.87 2.45 1.90
CA HIS A 51 -2.41 2.78 0.56
C HIS A 51 -0.99 2.28 0.32
N MET A 52 -0.73 1.85 -0.91
CA MET A 52 0.54 1.24 -1.28
C MET A 52 1.18 2.00 -2.45
N TRP A 53 2.49 2.20 -2.34
CA TRP A 53 3.31 2.93 -3.30
C TRP A 53 4.48 2.09 -3.75
N ARG A 54 4.90 2.23 -5.01
CA ARG A 54 6.06 1.53 -5.57
C ARG A 54 7.24 2.48 -5.75
N TYR A 55 8.45 1.94 -5.50
CA TYR A 55 9.73 2.61 -5.72
C TYR A 55 10.79 1.61 -6.20
N ASN A 56 11.80 2.09 -6.89
CA ASN A 56 12.94 1.26 -7.26
C ASN A 56 13.84 0.95 -6.04
N ASP A 57 14.03 1.96 -5.19
CA ASP A 57 14.83 1.83 -3.96
C ASP A 57 14.41 2.87 -2.89
N LEU A 58 15.10 2.87 -1.76
CA LEU A 58 14.82 3.78 -0.65
C LEU A 58 15.21 5.22 -0.96
N GLN A 59 16.19 5.45 -1.84
CA GLN A 59 16.58 6.80 -2.23
C GLN A 59 15.49 7.44 -3.09
N GLU A 60 15.01 6.72 -4.11
CA GLU A 60 13.87 7.19 -4.92
C GLU A 60 12.65 7.48 -4.05
N ARG A 61 12.36 6.60 -3.06
CA ARG A 61 11.28 6.86 -2.11
C ARG A 61 11.47 8.20 -1.37
N ALA A 62 12.69 8.46 -0.88
CA ALA A 62 12.97 9.69 -0.15
C ALA A 62 12.78 10.92 -1.06
N ASP A 63 13.34 10.88 -2.26
CA ASP A 63 13.30 11.96 -3.23
C ASP A 63 11.88 12.24 -3.73
N ALA A 64 11.12 11.19 -4.08
CA ALA A 64 9.74 11.30 -4.52
C ALA A 64 8.83 11.89 -3.43
N ARG A 65 9.05 11.51 -2.16
CA ARG A 65 8.28 12.07 -1.03
C ARG A 65 8.61 13.54 -0.80
N ALA A 66 9.88 13.91 -0.85
CA ALA A 66 10.32 15.30 -0.71
C ALA A 66 9.77 16.16 -1.86
N ALA A 67 9.85 15.68 -3.10
CA ALA A 67 9.34 16.37 -4.26
C ALA A 67 7.81 16.56 -4.22
N ALA A 68 7.07 15.54 -3.79
CA ALA A 68 5.63 15.66 -3.65
C ALA A 68 5.20 16.69 -2.59
N ILE A 69 5.94 16.79 -1.49
CA ILE A 69 5.68 17.81 -0.43
C ILE A 69 6.02 19.22 -0.95
N ALA A 70 7.06 19.33 -1.78
CA ALA A 70 7.50 20.60 -2.36
C ALA A 70 6.72 21.01 -3.63
N ASP A 71 5.73 20.21 -4.07
CA ASP A 71 4.95 20.52 -5.27
C ASP A 71 4.26 21.88 -5.15
N PRO A 72 4.40 22.76 -6.15
CA PRO A 72 3.88 24.13 -6.11
C PRO A 72 2.36 24.21 -5.94
N SER A 73 1.62 23.15 -6.25
CA SER A 73 0.17 23.12 -6.05
C SER A 73 -0.23 23.15 -4.57
N GLY A 74 0.67 22.74 -3.69
CA GLY A 74 0.41 22.65 -2.24
C GLY A 74 -0.72 21.69 -1.84
N LYS A 75 -1.15 20.82 -2.76
CA LYS A 75 -2.25 19.87 -2.51
C LYS A 75 -1.82 18.64 -1.70
N TRP A 76 -0.54 18.24 -1.78
CA TRP A 76 0.00 17.13 -1.04
C TRP A 76 0.86 17.61 0.15
N PRO A 77 0.80 17.01 1.32
CA PRO A 77 -0.05 15.87 1.73
C PRO A 77 -1.53 16.27 1.95
N PRO A 78 -2.46 15.30 1.92
CA PRO A 78 -3.87 15.58 2.24
C PRO A 78 -3.99 16.11 3.67
N LYS A 79 -4.86 17.10 3.85
CA LYS A 79 -5.06 17.76 5.16
C LYS A 79 -5.96 16.91 6.06
N ILE A 80 -5.42 15.82 6.62
CA ILE A 80 -6.17 14.84 7.43
C ILE A 80 -5.68 14.74 8.88
N THR A 81 -4.74 15.59 9.30
CA THR A 81 -4.13 15.52 10.64
C THR A 81 -5.16 15.60 11.77
N ASP A 82 -6.23 16.34 11.58
CA ASP A 82 -7.34 16.47 12.51
C ASP A 82 -8.17 15.18 12.68
N LEU A 83 -8.07 14.25 11.72
CA LEU A 83 -8.79 12.97 11.68
C LEU A 83 -7.92 11.77 12.06
N LEU A 84 -6.59 11.93 12.08
CA LEU A 84 -5.65 10.86 12.37
C LEU A 84 -5.62 10.49 13.85
N VAL A 85 -5.50 9.19 14.12
CA VAL A 85 -5.25 8.61 15.44
C VAL A 85 -3.85 8.01 15.46
N ASP A 86 -3.48 7.25 14.42
CA ASP A 86 -2.18 6.59 14.30
C ASP A 86 -1.79 6.39 12.83
N MET A 87 -0.50 6.22 12.58
CA MET A 87 0.05 5.95 11.24
C MET A 87 1.17 4.93 11.32
N ASN A 88 1.08 3.89 10.50
CA ASN A 88 2.17 2.94 10.29
C ASN A 88 2.68 2.99 8.84
N SER A 89 3.93 2.63 8.65
CA SER A 89 4.58 2.57 7.32
C SER A 89 5.57 1.42 7.29
N ASP A 90 5.28 0.41 6.50
CA ASP A 90 6.13 -0.76 6.31
C ASP A 90 6.72 -0.79 4.91
N ILE A 91 7.98 -1.20 4.80
CA ILE A 91 8.66 -1.42 3.53
C ILE A 91 8.61 -2.90 3.22
N LEU A 92 8.06 -3.21 2.06
CA LEU A 92 7.94 -4.57 1.55
C LEU A 92 8.95 -4.78 0.43
N VAL A 93 9.72 -5.86 0.54
CA VAL A 93 10.59 -6.33 -0.53
C VAL A 93 9.87 -7.48 -1.22
N PRO A 94 9.55 -7.38 -2.52
CA PRO A 94 8.84 -8.43 -3.22
C PRO A 94 9.66 -9.72 -3.22
N GLY A 95 8.98 -10.84 -3.07
CA GLY A 95 9.56 -12.16 -3.34
C GLY A 95 9.74 -12.38 -4.84
N GLU A 96 10.18 -13.58 -5.20
CA GLU A 96 10.20 -14.04 -6.60
C GLU A 96 8.76 -14.30 -7.05
N THR A 97 8.09 -13.28 -7.56
CA THR A 97 6.75 -13.38 -8.11
C THR A 97 6.78 -13.10 -9.60
N ASN A 98 5.94 -13.77 -10.36
CA ASN A 98 5.81 -13.55 -11.80
C ASN A 98 4.93 -12.35 -12.14
N ASP A 99 4.34 -11.70 -11.13
CA ASP A 99 3.43 -10.59 -11.32
C ASP A 99 3.89 -9.35 -10.53
N PRO A 100 4.63 -8.44 -11.20
CA PRO A 100 4.98 -7.17 -10.59
C PRO A 100 3.70 -6.35 -10.40
N LEU A 101 3.46 -5.88 -9.17
CA LEU A 101 2.43 -4.88 -8.90
C LEU A 101 2.89 -3.53 -9.46
N ASP A 102 2.76 -3.36 -10.76
CA ASP A 102 3.28 -2.20 -11.51
C ASP A 102 2.26 -1.07 -11.68
N GLY A 103 1.07 -1.20 -11.10
CA GLY A 103 0.05 -0.18 -11.09
C GLY A 103 -1.30 -0.67 -10.58
N PRO A 104 -2.30 0.21 -10.51
CA PRO A 104 -3.66 -0.13 -10.12
C PRO A 104 -4.27 -1.16 -11.07
N ARG A 105 -5.04 -2.11 -10.53
CA ARG A 105 -5.76 -3.14 -11.28
C ARG A 105 -7.19 -3.27 -10.79
N GLU A 106 -8.10 -3.49 -11.70
CA GLU A 106 -9.50 -3.73 -11.39
C GLU A 106 -9.78 -5.24 -11.28
N TRP A 107 -9.40 -5.85 -10.16
CA TRP A 107 -9.67 -7.26 -9.88
C TRP A 107 -10.96 -7.48 -9.09
N GLY A 108 -11.62 -6.40 -8.68
CA GLY A 108 -12.84 -6.42 -7.86
C GLY A 108 -12.83 -5.33 -6.80
N ASN A 109 -13.85 -5.33 -5.96
CA ASN A 109 -14.04 -4.30 -4.94
C ASN A 109 -13.55 -4.75 -3.55
N LEU A 110 -13.20 -6.03 -3.37
CA LEU A 110 -12.72 -6.59 -2.12
C LEU A 110 -11.36 -7.24 -2.31
N TYR A 111 -10.41 -6.84 -1.48
CA TYR A 111 -9.05 -7.34 -1.46
C TYR A 111 -8.73 -7.92 -0.09
N GLU A 112 -7.98 -9.00 -0.05
CA GLU A 112 -7.52 -9.62 1.19
C GLU A 112 -6.02 -9.40 1.31
N LEU A 113 -5.58 -8.71 2.37
CA LEU A 113 -4.17 -8.61 2.74
C LEU A 113 -3.89 -9.59 3.86
N ARG A 114 -3.00 -10.55 3.61
CA ARG A 114 -2.55 -11.52 4.61
C ARG A 114 -1.13 -11.25 5.04
N MET A 115 -0.93 -11.05 6.32
CA MET A 115 0.38 -10.88 6.92
C MET A 115 0.68 -12.06 7.86
N TYR A 116 1.85 -12.67 7.67
CA TYR A 116 2.29 -13.80 8.47
C TYR A 116 3.61 -13.47 9.17
N THR A 117 3.68 -13.80 10.43
CA THR A 117 4.93 -13.69 11.20
C THR A 117 5.55 -15.07 11.35
N TYR A 118 6.84 -15.17 11.02
CA TYR A 118 7.57 -16.42 11.08
C TYR A 118 8.75 -16.33 12.03
N PRO A 119 9.20 -17.46 12.62
CA PRO A 119 10.41 -17.49 13.40
C PRO A 119 11.62 -16.99 12.61
N SER A 120 12.55 -16.30 13.29
CA SER A 120 13.78 -15.83 12.67
C SER A 120 14.54 -16.96 11.98
N GLY A 121 15.11 -16.69 10.80
CA GLY A 121 15.87 -17.65 10.00
C GLY A 121 15.05 -18.61 9.14
N THR A 122 13.71 -18.59 9.19
CA THR A 122 12.86 -19.48 8.39
C THR A 122 12.40 -18.88 7.06
N ASN A 123 12.69 -17.61 6.81
CA ASN A 123 12.16 -16.85 5.68
C ASN A 123 12.36 -17.55 4.32
N ARG A 124 13.58 -18.08 4.06
CA ARG A 124 13.88 -18.77 2.77
C ARG A 124 12.97 -19.96 2.53
N LYS A 125 12.75 -20.81 3.55
CA LYS A 125 11.87 -21.99 3.43
C LYS A 125 10.43 -21.59 3.19
N VAL A 126 9.97 -20.55 3.88
CA VAL A 126 8.61 -20.03 3.73
C VAL A 126 8.39 -19.48 2.32
N LEU A 127 9.30 -18.66 1.83
CA LEU A 127 9.21 -18.11 0.46
C LEU A 127 9.22 -19.21 -0.59
N GLN A 128 10.05 -20.26 -0.44
CA GLN A 128 10.05 -21.39 -1.35
C GLN A 128 8.71 -22.12 -1.37
N HIS A 129 8.16 -22.48 -0.21
CA HIS A 129 6.84 -23.14 -0.14
C HIS A 129 5.71 -22.25 -0.64
N PHE A 130 5.83 -20.93 -0.40
CA PHE A 130 4.84 -19.99 -0.90
C PHE A 130 4.87 -19.90 -2.43
N SER A 131 6.05 -19.81 -3.06
CA SER A 131 6.18 -19.76 -4.52
C SER A 131 5.63 -21.03 -5.19
N GLU A 132 5.84 -22.21 -4.60
CA GLU A 132 5.29 -23.47 -5.10
C GLU A 132 3.74 -23.55 -5.06
N SER A 133 3.13 -22.80 -4.13
CA SER A 133 1.67 -22.80 -3.92
C SER A 133 0.95 -21.62 -4.59
N VAL A 134 1.66 -20.55 -4.88
CA VAL A 134 1.10 -19.31 -5.44
C VAL A 134 0.49 -19.52 -6.81
N GLU A 135 1.14 -20.31 -7.67
CA GLU A 135 0.63 -20.59 -9.02
C GLU A 135 -0.73 -21.29 -8.99
N ARG A 136 -0.89 -22.27 -8.09
CA ARG A 136 -2.18 -22.98 -7.92
C ARG A 136 -3.27 -22.05 -7.41
N ARG A 137 -2.90 -21.14 -6.52
CA ARG A 137 -3.85 -20.17 -5.96
C ARG A 137 -4.24 -19.10 -6.96
N ALA A 138 -3.27 -18.58 -7.72
CA ALA A 138 -3.50 -17.58 -8.77
C ALA A 138 -4.42 -18.10 -9.90
N ALA A 139 -4.43 -19.42 -10.13
CA ALA A 139 -5.38 -20.04 -11.05
C ALA A 139 -6.84 -20.02 -10.56
N MET A 140 -7.06 -19.88 -9.23
CA MET A 140 -8.40 -19.80 -8.63
C MET A 140 -8.83 -18.36 -8.34
N TYR A 141 -7.88 -17.52 -7.94
CA TYR A 141 -8.12 -16.13 -7.56
C TYR A 141 -6.95 -15.27 -8.02
N PRO A 142 -7.19 -14.12 -8.65
CA PRO A 142 -6.12 -13.17 -8.97
C PRO A 142 -5.35 -12.82 -7.69
N ALA A 143 -4.06 -13.04 -7.69
CA ALA A 143 -3.18 -12.72 -6.58
C ALA A 143 -2.16 -11.67 -7.03
N GLY A 144 -2.09 -10.58 -6.30
CA GLY A 144 -0.95 -9.68 -6.36
C GLY A 144 0.17 -10.23 -5.48
N GLY A 145 1.37 -10.42 -6.04
CA GLY A 145 2.59 -10.92 -5.51
C GLY A 145 2.84 -11.16 -4.03
#